data_cf5a1bbb07ffd2baa03a70a68106440a
#
_entry.id   cf5a1bbb07ffd2baa03a70a68106440a
#
_cell.length_a   1.000
_cell.length_b   1.000
_cell.length_c   1.000
_cell.angle_alpha   90.00
_cell.angle_beta   90.00
_cell.angle_gamma   90.00
#
_symmetry.space_group_name_H-M   'P 1'
#
loop_
_entity.id
_entity.type
_entity.pdbx_description
1 polymer ?
#
loop_
_entity_poly.entity_id
_entity_poly.type
_entity_poly.pdbx_seq_one_letter_code
_entity_poly.pdbx_strand_id
1 'polypeptide(L)'
;MRIFVTGMTGFLGHQLGIKLLEKGHKVGTLARNVATSDRPIASNTESMIRGETVSGISYYYGDLTDYLNLYDTLSNFKPDVIIHLAAQTSVAYSFTHTTEVFNVNFLGAVNMAEAARRAVPKLKRFIFSGSVEEYGIQKKFPTKETAELHAASPYAVAKIATEKHLKYLYDAYGFPAIVFRNANSYGRRYNHQFVIESIIYQMVQGKSPVKLGDPTPYRDFVFEPDLLAAYVLAATSNNKKIIGESINIGTGKSLSIRQLADKIRKITGYKGKIQWNSFPKRSLEIPKLEVDNTKAKKLLKWKPKYSLDEGLSITASYYMKK
;
A
#
# COMPACT_ATOMS: atom_id res chain seq x y z
N MET A 1 -6.43 -5.14 -21.59
CA MET A 1 -7.07 -5.98 -20.56
C MET A 1 -8.08 -5.14 -19.78
N ARG A 2 -9.03 -5.79 -19.11
CA ARG A 2 -9.95 -5.16 -18.15
C ARG A 2 -9.35 -5.35 -16.75
N ILE A 3 -8.99 -4.27 -16.08
CA ILE A 3 -8.33 -4.32 -14.76
C ILE A 3 -9.20 -3.58 -13.75
N PHE A 4 -9.57 -4.27 -12.68
CA PHE A 4 -10.35 -3.70 -11.58
C PHE A 4 -9.44 -3.36 -10.41
N VAL A 5 -9.45 -2.11 -9.98
CA VAL A 5 -8.59 -1.61 -8.90
C VAL A 5 -9.45 -1.12 -7.76
N THR A 6 -9.40 -1.75 -6.59
CA THR A 6 -10.04 -1.19 -5.38
C THR A 6 -9.11 -0.21 -4.69
N GLY A 7 -9.67 0.75 -3.97
CA GLY A 7 -8.87 1.76 -3.25
C GLY A 7 -8.32 2.86 -4.16
N MET A 8 -8.96 3.13 -5.29
CA MET A 8 -8.55 4.19 -6.22
C MET A 8 -8.69 5.62 -5.66
N THR A 9 -9.47 5.82 -4.62
CA THR A 9 -9.49 7.09 -3.89
C THR A 9 -8.29 7.28 -2.95
N GLY A 10 -7.44 6.26 -2.83
CA GLY A 10 -6.25 6.26 -1.99
C GLY A 10 -4.97 6.65 -2.74
N PHE A 11 -3.86 6.69 -1.97
CA PHE A 11 -2.53 7.09 -2.40
C PHE A 11 -2.02 6.36 -3.65
N LEU A 12 -1.98 5.02 -3.61
CA LEU A 12 -1.46 4.22 -4.72
C LEU A 12 -2.50 4.04 -5.83
N GLY A 13 -3.77 3.85 -5.46
CA GLY A 13 -4.81 3.43 -6.40
C GLY A 13 -5.06 4.44 -7.50
N HIS A 14 -5.08 5.73 -7.17
CA HIS A 14 -5.31 6.80 -8.13
C HIS A 14 -4.22 6.82 -9.23
N GLN A 15 -2.95 6.86 -8.82
CA GLN A 15 -1.84 6.89 -9.75
C GLN A 15 -1.72 5.58 -10.55
N LEU A 16 -2.03 4.45 -9.91
CA LEU A 16 -2.08 3.16 -10.61
C LEU A 16 -3.15 3.14 -11.70
N GLY A 17 -4.35 3.65 -11.40
CA GLY A 17 -5.43 3.72 -12.38
C GLY A 17 -5.05 4.54 -13.61
N ILE A 18 -4.46 5.72 -13.42
CA ILE A 18 -3.94 6.56 -14.51
C ILE A 18 -2.89 5.82 -15.34
N LYS A 19 -1.88 5.21 -14.67
CA LYS A 19 -0.84 4.44 -15.38
C LYS A 19 -1.39 3.26 -16.19
N LEU A 20 -2.44 2.63 -15.71
CA LEU A 20 -3.09 1.53 -16.42
C LEU A 20 -3.89 2.03 -17.63
N LEU A 21 -4.58 3.18 -17.52
CA LEU A 21 -5.24 3.85 -18.65
C LEU A 21 -4.25 4.26 -19.73
N GLU A 22 -3.13 4.91 -19.36
CA GLU A 22 -2.06 5.32 -20.27
C GLU A 22 -1.46 4.14 -21.04
N LYS A 23 -1.50 2.94 -20.47
CA LYS A 23 -1.09 1.69 -21.12
C LYS A 23 -2.20 1.03 -21.95
N GLY A 24 -3.33 1.70 -22.17
CA GLY A 24 -4.44 1.21 -22.99
C GLY A 24 -5.29 0.13 -22.33
N HIS A 25 -5.30 0.02 -20.99
CA HIS A 25 -6.17 -0.90 -20.29
C HIS A 25 -7.53 -0.24 -19.98
N LYS A 26 -8.61 -1.04 -19.97
CA LYS A 26 -9.90 -0.61 -19.42
C LYS A 26 -9.84 -0.76 -17.91
N VAL A 27 -10.07 0.33 -17.18
CA VAL A 27 -9.96 0.37 -15.72
C VAL A 27 -11.33 0.54 -15.08
N GLY A 28 -11.65 -0.29 -14.09
CA GLY A 28 -12.82 -0.15 -13.24
C GLY A 28 -12.40 -0.05 -11.76
N THR A 29 -13.25 0.56 -10.96
CA THR A 29 -13.02 0.69 -9.51
C THR A 29 -14.30 0.61 -8.72
N LEU A 30 -14.19 0.11 -7.48
CA LEU A 30 -15.20 0.29 -6.45
C LEU A 30 -14.88 1.56 -5.66
N ALA A 31 -15.82 2.47 -5.60
CA ALA A 31 -15.73 3.71 -4.81
C ALA A 31 -16.86 3.72 -3.78
N ARG A 32 -16.54 4.07 -2.53
CA ARG A 32 -17.56 4.54 -1.59
C ARG A 32 -18.01 5.91 -2.07
N ASN A 33 -19.24 6.32 -1.75
CA ASN A 33 -19.78 7.59 -2.23
C ASN A 33 -18.78 8.75 -2.04
N VAL A 34 -18.28 9.30 -3.14
CA VAL A 34 -17.23 10.33 -3.14
C VAL A 34 -17.80 11.69 -2.72
N ALA A 35 -19.11 11.90 -2.95
CA ALA A 35 -19.77 13.19 -2.73
C ALA A 35 -20.13 13.48 -1.26
N THR A 36 -20.08 12.48 -0.37
CA THR A 36 -20.57 12.62 1.02
C THR A 36 -19.54 12.28 2.09
N SER A 37 -18.27 12.03 1.75
CA SER A 37 -17.29 11.68 2.77
C SER A 37 -16.66 12.94 3.36
N ASP A 38 -17.05 13.31 4.57
CA ASP A 38 -16.34 14.27 5.44
C ASP A 38 -14.95 13.76 5.88
N ARG A 39 -14.53 12.61 5.37
CA ARG A 39 -13.22 12.03 5.67
C ARG A 39 -12.18 12.64 4.76
N PRO A 40 -11.02 13.08 5.31
CA PRO A 40 -9.91 13.54 4.48
C PRO A 40 -9.50 12.42 3.53
N ILE A 41 -9.74 12.62 2.26
CA ILE A 41 -9.36 11.67 1.21
C ILE A 41 -7.84 11.69 1.15
N ALA A 42 -7.21 10.55 1.41
CA ALA A 42 -5.77 10.36 1.30
C ALA A 42 -5.33 10.30 -0.18
N SER A 43 -5.79 11.26 -0.96
CA SER A 43 -5.56 11.33 -2.40
C SER A 43 -4.30 12.13 -2.71
N ASN A 44 -3.59 11.72 -3.76
CA ASN A 44 -2.43 12.45 -4.27
C ASN A 44 -2.79 13.54 -5.27
N THR A 45 -4.06 13.74 -5.58
CA THR A 45 -4.50 14.73 -6.55
C THR A 45 -5.62 15.58 -5.99
N GLU A 46 -5.59 16.85 -6.33
CA GLU A 46 -6.60 17.82 -5.91
C GLU A 46 -7.99 17.46 -6.43
N SER A 47 -8.08 16.90 -7.64
CA SER A 47 -9.34 16.43 -8.23
C SER A 47 -10.03 15.37 -7.38
N MET A 48 -9.27 14.39 -6.85
CA MET A 48 -9.84 13.35 -5.98
C MET A 48 -10.22 13.89 -4.60
N ILE A 49 -9.52 14.92 -4.10
CA ILE A 49 -9.92 15.62 -2.86
C ILE A 49 -11.26 16.30 -3.05
N ARG A 50 -11.54 16.82 -4.25
CA ARG A 50 -12.82 17.45 -4.61
C ARG A 50 -13.91 16.44 -5.01
N GLY A 51 -13.62 15.14 -4.98
CA GLY A 51 -14.56 14.10 -5.37
C GLY A 51 -14.74 13.94 -6.88
N GLU A 52 -13.84 14.49 -7.68
CA GLU A 52 -13.87 14.38 -9.14
C GLU A 52 -13.46 12.99 -9.62
N THR A 53 -14.09 12.50 -10.66
CA THR A 53 -13.77 11.22 -11.30
C THR A 53 -12.69 11.42 -12.37
N VAL A 54 -11.84 10.40 -12.55
CA VAL A 54 -10.86 10.36 -13.65
C VAL A 54 -11.56 9.89 -14.91
N SER A 55 -11.50 10.67 -15.97
CA SER A 55 -12.06 10.30 -17.28
C SER A 55 -11.46 8.97 -17.77
N GLY A 56 -12.30 8.11 -18.35
CA GLY A 56 -11.93 6.79 -18.85
C GLY A 56 -11.91 5.67 -17.80
N ILE A 57 -12.22 5.95 -16.54
CA ILE A 57 -12.40 4.96 -15.49
C ILE A 57 -13.89 4.67 -15.26
N SER A 58 -14.25 3.39 -15.19
CA SER A 58 -15.60 2.94 -14.84
C SER A 58 -15.75 2.89 -13.32
N TYR A 59 -16.58 3.75 -12.74
CA TYR A 59 -16.84 3.79 -11.31
C TYR A 59 -18.08 2.97 -10.96
N TYR A 60 -17.92 2.07 -10.00
CA TYR A 60 -19.00 1.31 -9.37
C TYR A 60 -19.06 1.73 -7.91
N TYR A 61 -20.27 1.98 -7.40
CA TYR A 61 -20.45 2.46 -6.04
C TYR A 61 -20.84 1.32 -5.11
N GLY A 62 -20.17 1.22 -3.97
CA GLY A 62 -20.41 0.18 -2.98
C GLY A 62 -19.34 0.12 -1.89
N ASP A 63 -19.52 -0.80 -0.97
CA ASP A 63 -18.58 -1.07 0.12
C ASP A 63 -18.06 -2.50 0.06
N LEU A 64 -16.84 -2.74 0.55
CA LEU A 64 -16.24 -4.07 0.61
C LEU A 64 -16.99 -5.03 1.53
N THR A 65 -17.81 -4.51 2.44
CA THR A 65 -18.64 -5.31 3.32
C THR A 65 -19.94 -5.81 2.67
N ASP A 66 -20.32 -5.27 1.51
CA ASP A 66 -21.47 -5.68 0.73
C ASP A 66 -21.08 -6.70 -0.35
N TYR A 67 -21.17 -7.99 0.01
CA TYR A 67 -20.81 -9.09 -0.89
C TYR A 67 -21.65 -9.11 -2.18
N LEU A 68 -22.96 -8.85 -2.10
CA LEU A 68 -23.83 -8.91 -3.29
C LEU A 68 -23.48 -7.80 -4.28
N ASN A 69 -23.26 -6.58 -3.79
CA ASN A 69 -22.80 -5.47 -4.62
C ASN A 69 -21.46 -5.77 -5.30
N LEU A 70 -20.52 -6.40 -4.58
CA LEU A 70 -19.24 -6.82 -5.16
C LEU A 70 -19.42 -7.87 -6.27
N TYR A 71 -20.28 -8.86 -6.03
CA TYR A 71 -20.58 -9.90 -7.02
C TYR A 71 -21.17 -9.31 -8.30
N ASP A 72 -22.19 -8.44 -8.18
CA ASP A 72 -22.84 -7.78 -9.31
C ASP A 72 -21.88 -6.85 -10.05
N THR A 73 -21.09 -6.07 -9.32
CA THR A 73 -20.05 -5.20 -9.88
C THR A 73 -19.05 -5.99 -10.74
N LEU A 74 -18.55 -7.09 -10.22
CA LEU A 74 -17.56 -7.91 -10.93
C LEU A 74 -18.19 -8.68 -12.09
N SER A 75 -19.44 -9.14 -11.94
CA SER A 75 -20.20 -9.77 -13.02
C SER A 75 -20.42 -8.83 -14.19
N ASN A 76 -20.67 -7.54 -13.94
CA ASN A 76 -20.86 -6.50 -14.95
C ASN A 76 -19.53 -6.07 -15.57
N PHE A 77 -18.51 -5.77 -14.76
CA PHE A 77 -17.22 -5.31 -15.28
C PHE A 77 -16.42 -6.42 -15.94
N LYS A 78 -16.52 -7.67 -15.51
CA LYS A 78 -15.79 -8.85 -16.01
C LYS A 78 -14.29 -8.62 -16.13
N PRO A 79 -13.57 -8.39 -15.04
CA PRO A 79 -12.14 -8.09 -15.06
C PRO A 79 -11.30 -9.29 -15.50
N ASP A 80 -10.21 -9.03 -16.25
CA ASP A 80 -9.12 -9.99 -16.45
C ASP A 80 -8.22 -10.07 -15.20
N VAL A 81 -8.04 -8.93 -14.52
CA VAL A 81 -7.14 -8.78 -13.37
C VAL A 81 -7.83 -7.91 -12.32
N ILE A 82 -7.69 -8.30 -11.06
CA ILE A 82 -8.08 -7.49 -9.91
C ILE A 82 -6.84 -7.09 -9.12
N ILE A 83 -6.71 -5.80 -8.78
CA ILE A 83 -5.68 -5.27 -7.88
C ILE A 83 -6.40 -4.72 -6.65
N HIS A 84 -6.26 -5.42 -5.52
CA HIS A 84 -6.94 -5.08 -4.29
C HIS A 84 -6.04 -4.26 -3.37
N LEU A 85 -6.19 -2.91 -3.45
CA LEU A 85 -5.44 -1.95 -2.63
C LEU A 85 -6.28 -1.36 -1.49
N ALA A 86 -7.61 -1.49 -1.55
CA ALA A 86 -8.50 -0.92 -0.55
C ALA A 86 -8.22 -1.52 0.85
N ALA A 87 -7.88 -0.65 1.78
CA ALA A 87 -7.58 -1.01 3.15
C ALA A 87 -7.59 0.22 4.06
N GLN A 88 -7.78 0.01 5.35
CA GLN A 88 -7.37 0.95 6.39
C GLN A 88 -5.85 0.76 6.60
N THR A 89 -5.03 1.75 6.21
CA THR A 89 -3.57 1.57 6.08
C THR A 89 -2.75 2.03 7.27
N SER A 90 -3.35 2.75 8.23
CA SER A 90 -2.65 3.24 9.41
C SER A 90 -2.48 2.16 10.47
N VAL A 91 -1.25 1.72 10.69
CA VAL A 91 -0.92 0.79 11.79
C VAL A 91 -1.30 1.37 13.14
N ALA A 92 -1.01 2.67 13.38
CA ALA A 92 -1.36 3.34 14.63
C ALA A 92 -2.89 3.35 14.87
N TYR A 93 -3.67 3.63 13.84
CA TYR A 93 -5.13 3.62 13.91
C TYR A 93 -5.69 2.24 14.28
N SER A 94 -5.04 1.16 13.86
CA SER A 94 -5.52 -0.20 14.12
C SER A 94 -5.58 -0.57 15.60
N PHE A 95 -4.77 0.05 16.45
CA PHE A 95 -4.77 -0.21 17.89
C PHE A 95 -6.02 0.32 18.60
N THR A 96 -6.62 1.37 18.08
CA THR A 96 -7.82 2.01 18.65
C THR A 96 -9.10 1.63 17.93
N HIS A 97 -9.01 1.17 16.66
CA HIS A 97 -10.15 0.85 15.80
C HIS A 97 -10.02 -0.55 15.21
N THR A 98 -9.70 -1.52 16.08
CA THR A 98 -9.41 -2.90 15.67
C THR A 98 -10.55 -3.52 14.85
N THR A 99 -11.79 -3.41 15.31
CA THR A 99 -12.96 -3.99 14.64
C THR A 99 -13.16 -3.41 13.24
N GLU A 100 -13.03 -2.09 13.07
CA GLU A 100 -13.11 -1.46 11.74
C GLU A 100 -12.02 -1.98 10.81
N VAL A 101 -10.79 -2.09 11.32
CA VAL A 101 -9.65 -2.61 10.53
C VAL A 101 -9.88 -4.06 10.12
N PHE A 102 -10.41 -4.91 11.01
CA PHE A 102 -10.75 -6.29 10.66
C PHE A 102 -11.88 -6.37 9.63
N ASN A 103 -12.94 -5.58 9.79
CA ASN A 103 -14.04 -5.55 8.83
C ASN A 103 -13.58 -5.13 7.43
N VAL A 104 -12.74 -4.10 7.32
CA VAL A 104 -12.29 -3.60 6.03
C VAL A 104 -11.16 -4.46 5.46
N ASN A 105 -10.09 -4.70 6.25
CA ASN A 105 -8.85 -5.29 5.72
C ASN A 105 -8.91 -6.81 5.60
N PHE A 106 -9.70 -7.48 6.42
CA PHE A 106 -9.86 -8.94 6.37
C PHE A 106 -11.20 -9.32 5.74
N LEU A 107 -12.33 -9.04 6.36
CA LEU A 107 -13.63 -9.47 5.84
C LEU A 107 -13.93 -8.83 4.47
N GLY A 108 -13.63 -7.56 4.29
CA GLY A 108 -13.78 -6.90 2.99
C GLY A 108 -12.91 -7.52 1.89
N ALA A 109 -11.68 -7.93 2.22
CA ALA A 109 -10.81 -8.63 1.27
C ALA A 109 -11.28 -10.06 0.99
N VAL A 110 -11.82 -10.77 1.98
CA VAL A 110 -12.46 -12.09 1.81
C VAL A 110 -13.67 -11.96 0.89
N ASN A 111 -14.56 -11.01 1.14
CA ASN A 111 -15.72 -10.76 0.28
C ASN A 111 -15.31 -10.49 -1.18
N MET A 112 -14.28 -9.64 -1.37
CA MET A 112 -13.78 -9.33 -2.71
C MET A 112 -13.20 -10.55 -3.42
N ALA A 113 -12.43 -11.39 -2.72
CA ALA A 113 -11.85 -12.60 -3.29
C ALA A 113 -12.92 -13.65 -3.62
N GLU A 114 -13.89 -13.87 -2.72
CA GLU A 114 -14.99 -14.82 -2.94
C GLU A 114 -15.95 -14.35 -4.04
N ALA A 115 -16.29 -13.06 -4.09
CA ALA A 115 -17.07 -12.50 -5.18
C ALA A 115 -16.32 -12.66 -6.52
N ALA A 116 -15.02 -12.37 -6.54
CA ALA A 116 -14.19 -12.55 -7.73
C ALA A 116 -14.14 -14.01 -8.21
N ARG A 117 -13.96 -14.95 -7.28
CA ARG A 117 -13.92 -16.39 -7.58
C ARG A 117 -15.21 -16.88 -8.22
N ARG A 118 -16.37 -16.39 -7.76
CA ARG A 118 -17.68 -16.82 -8.25
C ARG A 118 -18.16 -16.05 -9.48
N ALA A 119 -17.97 -14.72 -9.51
CA ALA A 119 -18.45 -13.86 -10.60
C ALA A 119 -17.53 -13.89 -11.84
N VAL A 120 -16.22 -14.23 -11.66
CA VAL A 120 -15.21 -14.13 -12.71
C VAL A 120 -14.41 -15.44 -12.82
N PRO A 121 -15.02 -16.56 -13.28
CA PRO A 121 -14.32 -17.88 -13.36
C PRO A 121 -13.06 -17.88 -14.22
N LYS A 122 -12.92 -16.91 -15.14
CA LYS A 122 -11.76 -16.76 -16.03
C LYS A 122 -10.79 -15.66 -15.56
N LEU A 123 -10.85 -15.28 -14.29
CA LEU A 123 -9.92 -14.30 -13.72
C LEU A 123 -8.48 -14.78 -13.89
N LYS A 124 -7.63 -13.91 -14.43
CA LYS A 124 -6.22 -14.25 -14.67
C LYS A 124 -5.33 -14.00 -13.45
N ARG A 125 -5.65 -12.97 -12.64
CA ARG A 125 -4.89 -12.61 -11.43
C ARG A 125 -5.73 -11.83 -10.44
N PHE A 126 -5.52 -12.14 -9.18
CA PHE A 126 -5.97 -11.37 -8.02
C PHE A 126 -4.73 -10.92 -7.24
N ILE A 127 -4.36 -9.64 -7.32
CA ILE A 127 -3.15 -9.11 -6.69
C ILE A 127 -3.56 -8.39 -5.41
N PHE A 128 -3.16 -8.93 -4.27
CA PHE A 128 -3.45 -8.39 -2.95
C PHE A 128 -2.31 -7.54 -2.41
N SER A 129 -2.64 -6.37 -1.86
CA SER A 129 -1.72 -5.49 -1.17
C SER A 129 -1.57 -5.91 0.29
N GLY A 130 -0.63 -6.82 0.55
CA GLY A 130 -0.13 -7.17 1.88
C GLY A 130 0.90 -6.16 2.39
N SER A 131 1.65 -6.52 3.43
CA SER A 131 2.58 -5.62 4.11
C SER A 131 3.76 -6.35 4.73
N VAL A 132 4.92 -5.72 4.77
CA VAL A 132 6.07 -6.23 5.56
C VAL A 132 5.83 -6.20 7.08
N GLU A 133 4.81 -5.47 7.55
CA GLU A 133 4.36 -5.52 8.94
C GLU A 133 3.91 -6.94 9.38
N GLU A 134 3.55 -7.79 8.42
CA GLU A 134 3.19 -9.19 8.63
C GLU A 134 4.33 -10.02 9.24
N TYR A 135 5.58 -9.63 8.96
CA TYR A 135 6.75 -10.31 9.52
C TYR A 135 6.94 -10.08 11.02
N GLY A 136 6.47 -8.93 11.53
CA GLY A 136 6.71 -8.56 12.93
C GLY A 136 8.19 -8.52 13.28
N ILE A 137 8.53 -9.02 14.49
CA ILE A 137 9.91 -9.00 14.99
C ILE A 137 10.68 -10.20 14.43
N GLN A 138 11.67 -9.93 13.58
CA GLN A 138 12.56 -10.92 12.97
C GLN A 138 13.98 -10.83 13.52
N LYS A 139 14.73 -11.93 13.41
CA LYS A 139 16.15 -12.01 13.84
C LYS A 139 17.12 -12.00 12.67
N LYS A 140 16.65 -12.31 11.44
CA LYS A 140 17.49 -12.41 10.23
C LYS A 140 17.05 -11.39 9.19
N PHE A 141 18.01 -10.67 8.61
CA PHE A 141 17.79 -9.65 7.60
C PHE A 141 18.77 -9.78 6.43
N PRO A 142 18.37 -9.43 5.19
CA PRO A 142 17.00 -9.04 4.83
C PRO A 142 16.04 -10.22 4.96
N THR A 143 14.77 -9.93 5.35
CA THR A 143 13.74 -10.94 5.60
C THR A 143 13.21 -11.52 4.28
N LYS A 144 13.27 -12.84 4.15
CA LYS A 144 12.75 -13.57 2.98
C LYS A 144 11.28 -13.91 3.16
N GLU A 145 10.60 -14.21 2.05
CA GLU A 145 9.18 -14.59 2.05
C GLU A 145 8.90 -15.91 2.81
N THR A 146 9.91 -16.72 3.01
CA THR A 146 9.84 -17.97 3.80
C THR A 146 9.93 -17.75 5.31
N ALA A 147 10.18 -16.52 5.76
CA ALA A 147 10.20 -16.22 7.19
C ALA A 147 8.81 -16.36 7.80
N GLU A 148 8.77 -16.78 9.04
CA GLU A 148 7.53 -16.92 9.80
C GLU A 148 6.89 -15.55 10.02
N LEU A 149 5.54 -15.51 10.03
CA LEU A 149 4.76 -14.30 10.19
C LEU A 149 4.36 -14.12 11.65
N HIS A 150 4.70 -12.97 12.23
CA HIS A 150 4.43 -12.63 13.62
C HIS A 150 3.78 -11.25 13.72
N ALA A 151 2.47 -11.21 13.80
CA ALA A 151 1.75 -9.94 13.87
C ALA A 151 2.12 -9.13 15.11
N ALA A 152 2.53 -7.87 14.89
CA ALA A 152 2.80 -6.91 15.98
C ALA A 152 1.72 -5.81 16.10
N SER A 153 0.62 -5.94 15.35
CA SER A 153 -0.49 -4.99 15.38
C SER A 153 -1.77 -5.64 14.83
N PRO A 154 -2.97 -5.12 15.19
CA PRO A 154 -4.22 -5.59 14.60
C PRO A 154 -4.23 -5.47 13.07
N TYR A 155 -3.60 -4.43 12.50
CA TYR A 155 -3.39 -4.30 11.06
C TYR A 155 -2.65 -5.51 10.47
N ALA A 156 -1.54 -5.91 11.09
CA ALA A 156 -0.75 -7.05 10.63
C ALA A 156 -1.54 -8.37 10.75
N VAL A 157 -2.31 -8.56 11.84
CA VAL A 157 -3.20 -9.73 12.00
C VAL A 157 -4.19 -9.82 10.84
N ALA A 158 -4.87 -8.71 10.49
CA ALA A 158 -5.82 -8.69 9.39
C ALA A 158 -5.16 -9.03 8.04
N LYS A 159 -3.94 -8.52 7.80
CA LYS A 159 -3.18 -8.80 6.56
C LYS A 159 -2.75 -10.26 6.47
N ILE A 160 -2.23 -10.84 7.55
CA ILE A 160 -1.85 -12.26 7.62
C ILE A 160 -3.08 -13.15 7.40
N ALA A 161 -4.20 -12.85 8.05
CA ALA A 161 -5.44 -13.62 7.89
C ALA A 161 -5.91 -13.63 6.43
N THR A 162 -5.87 -12.47 5.76
CA THR A 162 -6.20 -12.37 4.34
C THR A 162 -5.24 -13.17 3.46
N GLU A 163 -3.94 -13.08 3.70
CA GLU A 163 -2.94 -13.84 2.94
C GLU A 163 -3.17 -15.36 3.09
N LYS A 164 -3.46 -15.83 4.31
CA LYS A 164 -3.78 -17.24 4.58
C LYS A 164 -5.06 -17.69 3.86
N HIS A 165 -6.10 -16.86 3.85
CA HIS A 165 -7.31 -17.13 3.10
C HIS A 165 -7.06 -17.20 1.59
N LEU A 166 -6.30 -16.28 1.02
CA LEU A 166 -5.94 -16.30 -0.40
C LEU A 166 -5.10 -17.52 -0.78
N LYS A 167 -4.20 -17.95 0.11
CA LYS A 167 -3.45 -19.19 -0.08
C LYS A 167 -4.36 -20.42 -0.06
N TYR A 168 -5.32 -20.48 0.87
CA TYR A 168 -6.35 -21.52 0.87
C TYR A 168 -7.14 -21.54 -0.44
N LEU A 169 -7.59 -20.39 -0.93
CA LEU A 169 -8.32 -20.30 -2.20
C LEU A 169 -7.49 -20.79 -3.40
N TYR A 170 -6.20 -20.50 -3.40
CA TYR A 170 -5.28 -21.00 -4.42
C TYR A 170 -5.15 -22.52 -4.35
N ASP A 171 -4.92 -23.07 -3.16
CA ASP A 171 -4.71 -24.51 -2.97
C ASP A 171 -5.99 -25.33 -3.23
N ALA A 172 -7.15 -24.83 -2.79
CA ALA A 172 -8.42 -25.56 -2.90
C ALA A 172 -9.11 -25.39 -4.25
N TYR A 173 -8.96 -24.22 -4.89
CA TYR A 173 -9.75 -23.87 -6.08
C TYR A 173 -8.90 -23.37 -7.26
N GLY A 174 -7.58 -23.32 -7.14
CA GLY A 174 -6.72 -22.74 -8.17
C GLY A 174 -6.94 -21.23 -8.37
N PHE A 175 -7.50 -20.52 -7.36
CA PHE A 175 -7.76 -19.09 -7.44
C PHE A 175 -6.45 -18.31 -7.66
N PRO A 176 -6.35 -17.44 -8.69
CA PRO A 176 -5.07 -16.90 -9.15
C PRO A 176 -4.55 -15.75 -8.27
N ALA A 177 -4.43 -15.99 -6.97
CA ALA A 177 -3.96 -15.02 -6.00
C ALA A 177 -2.45 -14.78 -6.09
N ILE A 178 -2.05 -13.52 -5.88
CA ILE A 178 -0.67 -13.04 -5.73
C ILE A 178 -0.69 -12.07 -4.55
N VAL A 179 0.21 -12.25 -3.60
CA VAL A 179 0.34 -11.37 -2.44
C VAL A 179 1.59 -10.53 -2.57
N PHE A 180 1.48 -9.22 -2.46
CA PHE A 180 2.62 -8.32 -2.34
C PHE A 180 2.79 -7.90 -0.89
N ARG A 181 3.88 -8.30 -0.25
CA ARG A 181 4.29 -7.77 1.06
C ARG A 181 5.09 -6.50 0.83
N ASN A 182 4.36 -5.38 0.83
CA ASN A 182 4.94 -4.07 0.51
C ASN A 182 5.72 -3.50 1.68
N ALA A 183 6.93 -2.99 1.42
CA ALA A 183 7.67 -2.15 2.35
C ALA A 183 6.98 -0.78 2.53
N ASN A 184 7.50 0.05 3.43
CA ASN A 184 6.91 1.34 3.75
C ASN A 184 6.92 2.27 2.52
N SER A 185 5.75 2.50 1.93
CA SER A 185 5.63 3.34 0.74
C SER A 185 5.59 4.83 1.08
N TYR A 186 6.21 5.66 0.25
CA TYR A 186 6.22 7.11 0.39
C TYR A 186 6.11 7.82 -0.97
N GLY A 187 5.89 9.15 -0.94
CA GLY A 187 5.72 9.99 -2.13
C GLY A 187 4.37 10.70 -2.18
N ARG A 188 3.66 10.78 -1.06
CA ARG A 188 2.33 11.44 -0.95
C ARG A 188 2.46 12.95 -1.06
N ARG A 189 1.53 13.57 -1.78
CA ARG A 189 1.53 15.03 -2.00
C ARG A 189 0.71 15.80 -0.96
N TYR A 190 -0.39 15.21 -0.48
CA TYR A 190 -1.38 15.91 0.36
C TYR A 190 -1.61 15.25 1.72
N ASN A 191 -1.20 14.00 1.91
CA ASN A 191 -1.35 13.29 3.18
C ASN A 191 0.00 13.22 3.92
N HIS A 192 0.14 13.99 4.97
CA HIS A 192 1.33 14.08 5.81
C HIS A 192 1.21 13.32 7.15
N GLN A 193 0.34 12.32 7.23
CA GLN A 193 0.20 11.47 8.43
C GLN A 193 1.27 10.37 8.53
N PHE A 194 1.97 10.07 7.43
CA PHE A 194 3.04 9.09 7.39
C PHE A 194 4.40 9.73 7.65
N VAL A 195 5.34 8.94 8.16
CA VAL A 195 6.58 9.44 8.76
C VAL A 195 7.40 10.35 7.84
N ILE A 196 7.60 9.98 6.57
CA ILE A 196 8.39 10.78 5.61
C ILE A 196 7.67 12.11 5.34
N GLU A 197 6.42 12.04 4.96
CA GLU A 197 5.60 13.21 4.64
C GLU A 197 5.40 14.12 5.86
N SER A 198 5.24 13.52 7.04
CA SER A 198 5.13 14.29 8.30
C SER A 198 6.41 15.05 8.62
N ILE A 199 7.57 14.43 8.46
CA ILE A 199 8.86 15.10 8.69
C ILE A 199 9.05 16.24 7.68
N ILE A 200 8.84 15.97 6.39
CA ILE A 200 8.96 16.97 5.32
C ILE A 200 8.03 18.16 5.59
N TYR A 201 6.74 17.87 5.84
CA TYR A 201 5.73 18.90 6.07
C TYR A 201 6.10 19.81 7.25
N GLN A 202 6.47 19.22 8.41
CA GLN A 202 6.83 20.00 9.59
C GLN A 202 8.08 20.86 9.34
N MET A 203 9.10 20.32 8.67
CA MET A 203 10.34 21.05 8.36
C MET A 203 10.12 22.19 7.36
N VAL A 204 9.35 21.95 6.31
CA VAL A 204 9.02 22.98 5.29
C VAL A 204 8.15 24.09 5.88
N GLN A 205 7.23 23.75 6.81
CA GLN A 205 6.45 24.76 7.54
C GLN A 205 7.25 25.51 8.61
N GLY A 206 8.55 25.24 8.74
CA GLY A 206 9.41 25.92 9.72
C GLY A 206 9.07 25.64 11.18
N LYS A 207 8.32 24.55 11.47
CA LYS A 207 7.95 24.20 12.86
C LYS A 207 9.21 23.94 13.69
N SER A 208 9.29 24.53 14.89
CA SER A 208 10.40 24.30 15.82
C SER A 208 9.87 24.23 17.25
N PRO A 209 9.97 23.05 17.91
CA PRO A 209 10.58 21.82 17.42
C PRO A 209 9.68 21.04 16.44
N VAL A 210 10.30 20.31 15.50
CA VAL A 210 9.66 19.21 14.77
C VAL A 210 9.44 18.07 15.75
N LYS A 211 8.19 17.63 15.92
CA LYS A 211 7.83 16.57 16.87
C LYS A 211 7.82 15.22 16.18
N LEU A 212 8.64 14.27 16.65
CA LEU A 212 8.78 12.92 16.10
C LEU A 212 8.68 11.85 17.20
N GLY A 213 8.38 10.63 16.80
CA GLY A 213 8.36 9.46 17.67
C GLY A 213 9.74 8.93 18.02
N ASP A 214 9.83 7.61 18.24
CA ASP A 214 11.09 6.93 18.53
C ASP A 214 12.05 7.03 17.32
N PRO A 215 13.30 7.49 17.52
CA PRO A 215 14.29 7.61 16.44
C PRO A 215 14.93 6.28 16.01
N THR A 216 14.76 5.22 16.81
CA THR A 216 15.58 3.99 16.70
C THR A 216 15.08 2.96 15.68
N PRO A 217 13.77 2.77 15.39
CA PRO A 217 13.31 1.75 14.46
C PRO A 217 13.88 1.94 13.05
N TYR A 218 14.25 0.81 12.42
CA TYR A 218 14.71 0.77 11.03
C TYR A 218 13.56 0.39 10.10
N ARG A 219 13.44 1.08 8.96
CA ARG A 219 12.40 0.83 7.95
C ARG A 219 13.00 0.80 6.55
N ASP A 220 12.54 -0.15 5.73
CA ASP A 220 12.74 -0.17 4.28
C ASP A 220 11.66 0.69 3.65
N PHE A 221 12.07 1.68 2.86
CA PHE A 221 11.17 2.63 2.21
C PHE A 221 11.20 2.46 0.70
N VAL A 222 10.03 2.27 0.09
CA VAL A 222 9.87 2.16 -1.36
C VAL A 222 9.13 3.39 -1.91
N PHE A 223 9.72 4.03 -2.91
CA PHE A 223 9.11 5.20 -3.54
C PHE A 223 7.90 4.77 -4.38
N GLU A 224 6.83 5.57 -4.35
CA GLU A 224 5.56 5.26 -5.03
C GLU A 224 5.73 4.78 -6.46
N PRO A 225 6.47 5.46 -7.37
CA PRO A 225 6.59 5.02 -8.75
C PRO A 225 7.17 3.61 -8.93
N ASP A 226 8.10 3.21 -8.03
CA ASP A 226 8.66 1.86 -8.04
C ASP A 226 7.65 0.82 -7.59
N LEU A 227 6.86 1.14 -6.55
CA LEU A 227 5.80 0.26 -6.09
C LEU A 227 4.70 0.09 -7.16
N LEU A 228 4.28 1.17 -7.81
CA LEU A 228 3.34 1.12 -8.93
C LEU A 228 3.86 0.27 -10.09
N ALA A 229 5.16 0.37 -10.40
CA ALA A 229 5.78 -0.46 -11.43
C ALA A 229 5.66 -1.97 -11.10
N ALA A 230 5.79 -2.36 -9.83
CA ALA A 230 5.59 -3.76 -9.42
C ALA A 230 4.15 -4.24 -9.70
N TYR A 231 3.14 -3.44 -9.35
CA TYR A 231 1.74 -3.77 -9.61
C TYR A 231 1.44 -3.88 -11.12
N VAL A 232 1.93 -2.95 -11.93
CA VAL A 232 1.78 -2.99 -13.39
C VAL A 232 2.44 -4.25 -13.96
N LEU A 233 3.69 -4.56 -13.55
CA LEU A 233 4.39 -5.77 -13.99
C LEU A 233 3.64 -7.04 -13.61
N ALA A 234 3.12 -7.13 -12.38
CA ALA A 234 2.33 -8.30 -11.97
C ALA A 234 1.03 -8.43 -12.77
N ALA A 235 0.33 -7.31 -13.00
CA ALA A 235 -0.92 -7.31 -13.76
C ALA A 235 -0.74 -7.75 -15.21
N THR A 236 0.40 -7.41 -15.82
CA THR A 236 0.67 -7.65 -17.26
C THR A 236 1.64 -8.80 -17.54
N SER A 237 2.20 -9.44 -16.51
CA SER A 237 3.19 -10.52 -16.66
C SER A 237 2.64 -11.73 -17.42
N ASN A 238 3.46 -12.34 -18.26
CA ASN A 238 3.17 -13.66 -18.85
C ASN A 238 3.70 -14.83 -17.98
N ASN A 239 4.41 -14.52 -16.89
CA ASN A 239 4.96 -15.52 -16.00
C ASN A 239 3.89 -16.09 -15.06
N LYS A 240 3.41 -17.28 -15.33
CA LYS A 240 2.41 -17.96 -14.49
C LYS A 240 2.96 -18.37 -13.11
N LYS A 241 4.28 -18.45 -12.94
CA LYS A 241 4.92 -18.84 -11.66
C LYS A 241 4.74 -17.79 -10.55
N ILE A 242 4.17 -16.61 -10.85
CA ILE A 242 3.82 -15.62 -9.83
C ILE A 242 2.50 -15.94 -9.11
N ILE A 243 1.67 -16.82 -9.70
CA ILE A 243 0.36 -17.18 -9.14
C ILE A 243 0.58 -18.09 -7.93
N GLY A 244 -0.13 -17.85 -6.85
CA GLY A 244 0.01 -18.55 -5.56
C GLY A 244 1.17 -18.06 -4.70
N GLU A 245 1.92 -17.04 -5.16
CA GLU A 245 3.14 -16.58 -4.51
C GLU A 245 2.92 -15.34 -3.65
N SER A 246 3.60 -15.30 -2.50
CA SER A 246 3.85 -14.07 -1.76
C SER A 246 5.21 -13.51 -2.18
N ILE A 247 5.26 -12.21 -2.48
CA ILE A 247 6.43 -11.54 -3.05
C ILE A 247 6.71 -10.23 -2.28
N ASN A 248 7.92 -10.09 -1.76
CA ASN A 248 8.37 -8.87 -1.12
C ASN A 248 8.60 -7.75 -2.15
N ILE A 249 7.99 -6.59 -1.92
CA ILE A 249 8.22 -5.38 -2.70
C ILE A 249 8.85 -4.32 -1.79
N GLY A 250 10.18 -4.28 -1.80
CA GLY A 250 11.00 -3.38 -0.99
C GLY A 250 12.37 -3.15 -1.64
N THR A 251 13.15 -2.24 -1.07
CA THR A 251 14.46 -1.88 -1.62
C THR A 251 15.57 -2.85 -1.20
N GLY A 252 15.36 -3.59 -0.11
CA GLY A 252 16.38 -4.43 0.52
C GLY A 252 17.36 -3.65 1.39
N LYS A 253 17.04 -2.40 1.70
CA LYS A 253 17.87 -1.51 2.54
C LYS A 253 17.00 -0.75 3.50
N SER A 254 17.31 -0.81 4.78
CA SER A 254 16.64 -0.04 5.81
C SER A 254 17.53 1.04 6.39
N LEU A 255 16.91 2.09 6.93
CA LEU A 255 17.60 3.11 7.72
C LEU A 255 16.76 3.45 8.94
N SER A 256 17.39 3.99 10.00
CA SER A 256 16.68 4.40 11.20
C SER A 256 15.85 5.67 10.92
N ILE A 257 14.81 5.89 11.73
CA ILE A 257 14.00 7.12 11.65
C ILE A 257 14.87 8.36 11.91
N ARG A 258 15.92 8.25 12.75
CA ARG A 258 16.90 9.33 12.93
C ARG A 258 17.63 9.64 11.63
N GLN A 259 18.21 8.63 10.98
CA GLN A 259 18.92 8.82 9.72
C GLN A 259 18.02 9.38 8.63
N LEU A 260 16.75 8.93 8.58
CA LEU A 260 15.75 9.48 7.68
C LEU A 260 15.51 10.97 7.92
N ALA A 261 15.31 11.37 9.17
CA ALA A 261 15.09 12.77 9.53
C ALA A 261 16.30 13.65 9.18
N ASP A 262 17.53 13.15 9.38
CA ASP A 262 18.75 13.86 9.02
C ASP A 262 18.90 14.06 7.51
N LYS A 263 18.52 13.05 6.70
CA LYS A 263 18.46 13.18 5.23
C LYS A 263 17.43 14.24 4.80
N ILE A 264 16.22 14.19 5.35
CA ILE A 264 15.17 15.16 5.04
C ILE A 264 15.57 16.58 5.48
N ARG A 265 16.22 16.71 6.65
CA ARG A 265 16.78 17.98 7.11
C ARG A 265 17.74 18.60 6.10
N LYS A 266 18.66 17.81 5.54
CA LYS A 266 19.59 18.27 4.50
C LYS A 266 18.86 18.72 3.24
N ILE A 267 17.89 17.95 2.76
CA ILE A 267 17.11 18.23 1.55
C ILE A 267 16.28 19.51 1.72
N THR A 268 15.64 19.69 2.86
CA THR A 268 14.77 20.85 3.14
C THR A 268 15.53 22.10 3.60
N GLY A 269 16.82 21.98 3.92
CA GLY A 269 17.61 23.08 4.50
C GLY A 269 17.20 23.47 5.92
N TYR A 270 16.42 22.62 6.62
CA TYR A 270 15.84 22.92 7.93
C TYR A 270 16.92 23.09 9.01
N LYS A 271 16.85 24.21 9.76
CA LYS A 271 17.82 24.58 10.82
C LYS A 271 17.26 24.46 12.24
N GLY A 272 15.95 24.19 12.40
CA GLY A 272 15.30 24.14 13.70
C GLY A 272 15.62 22.88 14.53
N LYS A 273 14.99 22.80 15.69
CA LYS A 273 15.16 21.67 16.64
C LYS A 273 14.22 20.50 16.28
N ILE A 274 14.67 19.28 16.55
CA ILE A 274 13.84 18.05 16.50
C ILE A 274 13.64 17.58 17.95
N GLN A 275 12.39 17.34 18.32
CA GLN A 275 12.00 16.73 19.59
C GLN A 275 11.58 15.28 19.33
N TRP A 276 12.38 14.35 19.82
CA TRP A 276 12.13 12.92 19.75
C TRP A 276 11.20 12.45 20.89
N ASN A 277 10.62 11.25 20.71
CA ASN A 277 9.72 10.62 21.68
C ASN A 277 8.52 11.52 22.06
N SER A 278 8.02 12.30 21.09
CA SER A 278 6.89 13.21 21.28
C SER A 278 5.53 12.50 21.26
N PHE A 279 5.51 11.22 20.95
CA PHE A 279 4.29 10.39 20.90
C PHE A 279 4.46 9.14 21.74
N PRO A 280 3.38 8.56 22.28
CA PRO A 280 3.42 7.28 23.00
C PRO A 280 4.04 6.17 22.15
N LYS A 281 4.84 5.32 22.78
CA LYS A 281 5.33 4.10 22.14
C LYS A 281 4.18 3.13 21.91
N ARG A 282 4.26 2.37 20.83
CA ARG A 282 3.35 1.25 20.56
C ARG A 282 3.58 0.14 21.58
N SER A 283 2.54 -0.61 21.89
CA SER A 283 2.61 -1.75 22.82
C SER A 283 3.63 -2.79 22.36
N LEU A 284 3.73 -2.99 21.04
CA LEU A 284 4.73 -3.86 20.43
C LEU A 284 5.34 -3.14 19.22
N GLU A 285 6.55 -2.60 19.39
CA GLU A 285 7.28 -1.92 18.31
C GLU A 285 8.20 -2.92 17.59
N ILE A 286 8.19 -2.88 16.27
CA ILE A 286 9.08 -3.69 15.44
C ILE A 286 10.41 -2.92 15.27
N PRO A 287 11.54 -3.44 15.78
CA PRO A 287 12.82 -2.71 15.74
C PRO A 287 13.34 -2.50 14.32
N LYS A 288 13.12 -3.48 13.43
CA LYS A 288 13.64 -3.42 12.05
C LYS A 288 12.70 -4.14 11.08
N LEU A 289 12.40 -3.46 9.96
CA LEU A 289 11.78 -4.03 8.77
C LEU A 289 12.71 -3.79 7.58
N GLU A 290 13.20 -4.88 7.00
CA GLU A 290 14.07 -4.90 5.82
C GLU A 290 13.85 -6.21 5.10
N VAL A 291 13.48 -6.18 3.81
CA VAL A 291 13.04 -7.37 3.10
C VAL A 291 13.95 -7.74 1.93
N ASP A 292 14.13 -9.04 1.70
CA ASP A 292 14.80 -9.57 0.51
C ASP A 292 13.87 -9.41 -0.70
N ASN A 293 14.34 -8.76 -1.76
CA ASN A 293 13.59 -8.54 -3.00
C ASN A 293 14.04 -9.44 -4.17
N THR A 294 14.81 -10.49 -3.87
CA THR A 294 15.35 -11.42 -4.89
C THR A 294 14.23 -12.11 -5.66
N LYS A 295 13.13 -12.46 -4.99
CA LYS A 295 11.96 -13.09 -5.62
C LYS A 295 11.27 -12.15 -6.60
N ALA A 296 11.09 -10.87 -6.25
CA ALA A 296 10.54 -9.85 -7.15
C ALA A 296 11.44 -9.66 -8.39
N LYS A 297 12.76 -9.61 -8.21
CA LYS A 297 13.72 -9.55 -9.34
C LYS A 297 13.59 -10.77 -10.25
N LYS A 298 13.50 -11.97 -9.67
CA LYS A 298 13.43 -13.23 -10.43
C LYS A 298 12.12 -13.38 -11.17
N LEU A 299 11.00 -13.20 -10.49
CA LEU A 299 9.67 -13.52 -11.02
C LEU A 299 9.03 -12.40 -11.83
N LEU A 300 9.22 -11.14 -11.42
CA LEU A 300 8.62 -9.96 -12.05
C LEU A 300 9.61 -9.15 -12.88
N LYS A 301 10.94 -9.46 -12.81
CA LYS A 301 12.00 -8.60 -13.37
C LYS A 301 11.96 -7.18 -12.77
N TRP A 302 11.39 -7.06 -11.57
CA TRP A 302 11.25 -5.79 -10.86
C TRP A 302 12.50 -5.49 -10.02
N LYS A 303 12.91 -4.24 -10.03
CA LYS A 303 13.88 -3.64 -9.11
C LYS A 303 13.52 -2.18 -8.89
N PRO A 304 13.79 -1.62 -7.69
CA PRO A 304 13.63 -0.18 -7.48
C PRO A 304 14.55 0.58 -8.43
N LYS A 305 14.02 1.66 -9.04
CA LYS A 305 14.75 2.53 -9.97
C LYS A 305 15.29 3.78 -9.28
N TYR A 306 14.55 4.27 -8.27
CA TYR A 306 14.91 5.47 -7.54
C TYR A 306 15.72 5.14 -6.30
N SER A 307 16.79 5.89 -6.06
CA SER A 307 17.45 5.93 -4.75
C SER A 307 16.53 6.60 -3.72
N LEU A 308 16.80 6.35 -2.43
CA LEU A 308 16.04 7.03 -1.37
C LEU A 308 16.18 8.55 -1.45
N ASP A 309 17.38 9.06 -1.73
CA ASP A 309 17.67 10.50 -1.78
C ASP A 309 16.94 11.19 -2.95
N GLU A 310 16.88 10.56 -4.12
CA GLU A 310 16.07 11.04 -5.25
C GLU A 310 14.59 11.09 -4.92
N GLY A 311 14.03 9.99 -4.38
CA GLY A 311 12.62 9.92 -4.01
C GLY A 311 12.25 10.92 -2.91
N LEU A 312 13.12 11.11 -1.90
CA LEU A 312 12.92 12.12 -0.85
C LEU A 312 12.95 13.55 -1.41
N SER A 313 13.88 13.85 -2.33
CA SER A 313 13.98 15.15 -2.97
C SER A 313 12.74 15.47 -3.81
N ILE A 314 12.25 14.50 -4.59
CA ILE A 314 11.00 14.64 -5.35
C ILE A 314 9.82 14.84 -4.39
N THR A 315 9.71 14.03 -3.34
CA THR A 315 8.62 14.16 -2.36
C THR A 315 8.66 15.53 -1.67
N ALA A 316 9.85 15.98 -1.23
CA ALA A 316 10.00 17.29 -0.60
C ALA A 316 9.57 18.44 -1.53
N SER A 317 9.86 18.34 -2.83
CA SER A 317 9.47 19.36 -3.80
C SER A 317 7.96 19.60 -3.89
N TYR A 318 7.14 18.60 -3.56
CA TYR A 318 5.68 18.75 -3.51
C TYR A 318 5.20 19.68 -2.37
N TYR A 319 5.97 19.77 -1.29
CA TYR A 319 5.66 20.57 -0.11
C TYR A 319 6.35 21.95 -0.13
N MET A 320 7.45 22.10 -0.91
CA MET A 320 8.20 23.36 -1.04
C MET A 320 7.59 24.35 -2.04
N LYS A 321 6.74 23.87 -2.95
CA LYS A 321 6.14 24.68 -4.04
C LYS A 321 4.89 25.48 -3.61
N LYS A 322 4.63 25.60 -2.31
CA LYS A 322 3.47 26.36 -1.80
C LYS A 322 3.88 27.69 -1.23
#